data_5d14b603d457d3a805cd3292b851f0e4
#
_entry.id   5d14b603d457d3a805cd3292b851f0e4
#
_cell.length_a   1.000
_cell.length_b   1.000
_cell.length_c   1.000
_cell.angle_alpha   90.00
_cell.angle_beta   90.00
_cell.angle_gamma   90.00
#
_symmetry.space_group_name_H-M   'P 1'
#
loop_
_entity.id
_entity.type
_entity.pdbx_description
1 polymer ?
#
loop_
_entity_poly.entity_id
_entity_poly.type
_entity_poly.pdbx_seq_one_letter_code
_entity_poly.pdbx_strand_id
1 'polypeptide(L)'
;HTISYSVTGVQTVLFRSSSAQALKDWINYKYDLQPGIISVLHTFGERKENHFHTHMILSWGGVDNKRTVQQIKGKYVNYNYLKSKFKGIFEKRLIEFFDSGCLDHDFRDVVDFKKFLKQVNEKNWIIHLEDPMDTPADVIRYIGRYSKRACLSEYKITQMKGEIIAFRYKDYKCKDYFGHPIEKEKVLNYRDFFALLLQHVPLPRFRLVRYYGIYSNRGHLPKELFSGSDNCAPVDWKAMHKSETGQERSEEHTSELQSPNTI
;
A
#
# COMPACT_ATOMS: atom_id res chain seq x y z
N HIS A 1 -27.38 6.68 10.40
CA HIS A 1 -26.14 6.88 9.61
C HIS A 1 -25.62 5.50 9.24
N THR A 2 -26.00 5.06 8.04
CA THR A 2 -25.48 3.84 7.45
C THR A 2 -24.06 4.16 6.99
N ILE A 3 -23.06 3.70 7.73
CA ILE A 3 -21.67 3.79 7.28
C ILE A 3 -21.56 2.80 6.12
N SER A 4 -21.46 3.32 4.91
CA SER A 4 -21.25 2.50 3.71
C SER A 4 -19.89 1.81 3.84
N TYR A 5 -19.89 0.51 4.05
CA TYR A 5 -18.70 -0.35 4.07
C TYR A 5 -18.05 -0.52 2.68
N SER A 6 -18.53 0.22 1.66
CA SER A 6 -18.07 0.07 0.28
C SER A 6 -16.80 0.86 -0.07
N VAL A 7 -16.24 1.62 0.88
CA VAL A 7 -15.04 2.45 0.67
C VAL A 7 -13.79 1.63 0.26
N THR A 8 -13.79 0.33 0.50
CA THR A 8 -12.63 -0.54 0.26
C THR A 8 -12.47 -1.05 -1.17
N GLY A 9 -13.50 -1.02 -2.00
CA GLY A 9 -13.44 -1.62 -3.34
C GLY A 9 -12.83 -0.70 -4.40
N VAL A 10 -13.62 0.22 -4.93
CA VAL A 10 -13.29 1.00 -6.13
C VAL A 10 -12.27 2.10 -5.85
N GLN A 11 -12.48 2.90 -4.80
CA GLN A 11 -11.63 4.06 -4.50
C GLN A 11 -10.19 3.64 -4.19
N THR A 12 -9.99 2.56 -3.43
CA THR A 12 -8.67 2.05 -3.09
C THR A 12 -7.94 1.45 -4.29
N VAL A 13 -8.69 0.79 -5.18
CA VAL A 13 -8.13 0.28 -6.44
C VAL A 13 -7.71 1.44 -7.35
N LEU A 14 -8.54 2.48 -7.45
CA LEU A 14 -8.24 3.68 -8.23
C LEU A 14 -7.00 4.42 -7.69
N PHE A 15 -6.93 4.63 -6.37
CA PHE A 15 -5.82 5.30 -5.72
C PHE A 15 -4.50 4.60 -6.01
N ARG A 16 -4.44 3.28 -5.73
CA ARG A 16 -3.24 2.46 -5.94
C ARG A 16 -2.84 2.35 -7.41
N SER A 17 -3.79 2.10 -8.30
CA SER A 17 -3.49 1.95 -9.73
C SER A 17 -3.09 3.27 -10.38
N SER A 18 -3.62 4.41 -9.92
CA SER A 18 -3.25 5.73 -10.43
C SER A 18 -1.85 6.14 -9.98
N SER A 19 -1.48 5.85 -8.72
CA SER A 19 -0.12 6.11 -8.24
C SER A 19 0.92 5.25 -8.96
N ALA A 20 0.64 3.96 -9.20
CA ALA A 20 1.52 3.10 -9.98
C ALA A 20 1.64 3.56 -11.44
N GLN A 21 0.54 4.02 -12.05
CA GLN A 21 0.57 4.54 -13.41
C GLN A 21 1.38 5.83 -13.50
N ALA A 22 1.26 6.74 -12.52
CA ALA A 22 2.05 7.97 -12.49
C ALA A 22 3.57 7.69 -12.46
N LEU A 23 3.99 6.70 -11.66
CA LEU A 23 5.40 6.27 -11.60
C LEU A 23 5.87 5.64 -12.91
N LYS A 24 5.06 4.76 -13.50
CA LYS A 24 5.36 4.15 -14.81
C LYS A 24 5.52 5.22 -15.90
N ASP A 25 4.56 6.14 -15.98
CA ASP A 25 4.58 7.22 -16.98
C ASP A 25 5.80 8.12 -16.80
N TRP A 26 6.19 8.40 -15.55
CA TRP A 26 7.35 9.23 -15.27
C TRP A 26 8.65 8.55 -15.68
N ILE A 27 8.85 7.27 -15.31
CA ILE A 27 10.07 6.51 -15.70
C ILE A 27 10.13 6.35 -17.20
N ASN A 28 9.01 6.02 -17.85
CA ASN A 28 8.95 5.85 -19.29
C ASN A 28 9.27 7.18 -20.01
N TYR A 29 8.62 8.28 -19.60
CA TYR A 29 8.85 9.60 -20.20
C TYR A 29 10.30 10.06 -20.10
N LYS A 30 10.95 9.84 -18.95
CA LYS A 30 12.28 10.38 -18.70
C LYS A 30 13.41 9.48 -19.18
N TYR A 31 13.22 8.17 -19.15
CA TYR A 31 14.28 7.20 -19.37
C TYR A 31 13.97 6.17 -20.47
N ASP A 32 12.77 6.22 -21.06
CA ASP A 32 12.26 5.23 -22.03
C ASP A 32 12.32 3.79 -21.51
N LEU A 33 12.02 3.62 -20.21
CA LEU A 33 12.06 2.34 -19.52
C LEU A 33 10.71 1.97 -18.94
N GLN A 34 10.42 0.68 -18.91
CA GLN A 34 9.29 0.11 -18.21
C GLN A 34 9.73 -0.44 -16.84
N PRO A 35 9.38 0.22 -15.72
CA PRO A 35 9.81 -0.21 -14.39
C PRO A 35 8.97 -1.35 -13.84
N GLY A 36 9.51 -2.01 -12.80
CA GLY A 36 8.76 -2.90 -11.92
C GLY A 36 8.27 -2.17 -10.67
N ILE A 37 7.02 -2.42 -10.27
CA ILE A 37 6.46 -1.81 -9.06
C ILE A 37 5.73 -2.87 -8.26
N ILE A 38 6.03 -2.93 -6.95
CA ILE A 38 5.27 -3.67 -5.95
C ILE A 38 4.55 -2.64 -5.10
N SER A 39 3.23 -2.76 -4.98
CA SER A 39 2.41 -1.81 -4.23
C SER A 39 1.63 -2.51 -3.14
N VAL A 40 1.73 -2.00 -1.92
CA VAL A 40 0.97 -2.43 -0.75
C VAL A 40 0.03 -1.32 -0.34
N LEU A 41 -1.27 -1.63 -0.22
CA LEU A 41 -2.28 -0.68 0.21
C LEU A 41 -2.46 -0.74 1.72
N HIS A 42 -2.45 0.42 2.37
CA HIS A 42 -2.88 0.59 3.74
C HIS A 42 -4.09 1.53 3.82
N THR A 43 -5.00 1.23 4.71
CA THR A 43 -6.26 1.98 4.88
C THR A 43 -6.32 2.78 6.18
N PHE A 44 -5.35 2.60 7.08
CA PHE A 44 -5.38 3.11 8.46
C PHE A 44 -4.20 4.01 8.80
N GLY A 45 -4.45 5.04 9.60
CA GLY A 45 -3.44 5.83 10.27
C GLY A 45 -3.05 5.27 11.66
N GLU A 46 -2.26 6.01 12.40
CA GLU A 46 -1.81 5.59 13.76
C GLU A 46 -2.95 5.51 14.77
N ARG A 47 -3.95 6.39 14.66
CA ARG A 47 -5.17 6.38 15.50
C ARG A 47 -6.24 5.40 15.02
N LYS A 48 -5.92 4.63 13.98
CA LYS A 48 -6.81 3.71 13.27
C LYS A 48 -7.98 4.40 12.54
N GLU A 49 -7.83 5.69 12.28
CA GLU A 49 -8.72 6.43 11.39
C GLU A 49 -8.52 6.01 9.94
N ASN A 50 -9.50 6.29 9.10
CA ASN A 50 -9.39 6.10 7.66
C ASN A 50 -8.28 6.99 7.09
N HIS A 51 -7.18 6.36 6.68
CA HIS A 51 -6.03 7.01 6.09
C HIS A 51 -5.46 6.14 4.96
N PHE A 52 -5.98 6.36 3.77
CA PHE A 52 -5.56 5.60 2.59
C PHE A 52 -4.19 6.06 2.11
N HIS A 53 -3.24 5.14 2.06
CA HIS A 53 -1.93 5.37 1.50
C HIS A 53 -1.35 4.08 0.91
N THR A 54 -0.41 4.22 0.00
CA THR A 54 0.26 3.09 -0.62
C THR A 54 1.75 3.16 -0.35
N HIS A 55 2.30 2.03 0.09
CA HIS A 55 3.73 1.81 0.08
C HIS A 55 4.10 1.17 -1.26
N MET A 56 5.10 1.74 -1.92
CA MET A 56 5.54 1.24 -3.22
C MET A 56 7.03 1.00 -3.23
N ILE A 57 7.43 -0.15 -3.74
CA ILE A 57 8.80 -0.43 -4.12
C ILE A 57 8.87 -0.27 -5.62
N LEU A 58 9.75 0.61 -6.06
CA LEU A 58 10.01 0.88 -7.47
C LEU A 58 11.40 0.35 -7.83
N SER A 59 11.51 -0.44 -8.89
CA SER A 59 12.82 -0.75 -9.44
C SER A 59 13.46 0.54 -9.96
N TRP A 60 14.70 0.83 -9.52
CA TRP A 60 15.44 2.00 -10.01
C TRP A 60 16.12 1.66 -11.32
N GLY A 61 15.28 1.40 -12.31
CA GLY A 61 15.60 0.90 -13.63
C GLY A 61 14.37 0.24 -14.25
N GLY A 62 14.58 -0.47 -15.33
CA GLY A 62 13.48 -1.16 -16.02
C GLY A 62 13.98 -1.84 -17.28
N VAL A 63 13.03 -2.18 -18.13
CA VAL A 63 13.29 -2.82 -19.44
C VAL A 63 12.98 -1.82 -20.55
N ASP A 64 13.92 -1.67 -21.47
CA ASP A 64 13.74 -0.84 -22.67
C ASP A 64 12.90 -1.55 -23.75
N ASN A 65 12.67 -0.84 -24.85
CA ASN A 65 11.92 -1.36 -26.00
C ASN A 65 12.60 -2.56 -26.72
N LYS A 66 13.91 -2.75 -26.47
CA LYS A 66 14.69 -3.89 -26.98
C LYS A 66 14.70 -5.07 -26.00
N ARG A 67 13.92 -4.98 -24.92
CA ARG A 67 13.87 -5.95 -23.80
C ARG A 67 15.19 -6.10 -23.04
N THR A 68 16.02 -5.05 -23.05
CA THR A 68 17.27 -5.03 -22.29
C THR A 68 17.03 -4.37 -20.94
N VAL A 69 17.59 -4.95 -19.87
CA VAL A 69 17.52 -4.36 -18.53
C VAL A 69 18.48 -3.19 -18.44
N GLN A 70 17.96 -2.05 -18.04
CA GLN A 70 18.72 -0.82 -17.84
C GLN A 70 18.56 -0.32 -16.41
N GLN A 71 19.66 0.09 -15.80
CA GLN A 71 19.67 0.72 -14.49
C GLN A 71 19.74 2.24 -14.63
N ILE A 72 18.91 2.96 -13.88
CA ILE A 72 18.94 4.42 -13.85
C ILE A 72 20.09 4.89 -12.96
N LYS A 73 20.93 5.78 -13.51
CA LYS A 73 21.99 6.43 -12.75
C LYS A 73 21.48 7.70 -12.08
N GLY A 74 21.87 7.93 -10.83
CA GLY A 74 21.46 9.11 -10.06
C GLY A 74 20.10 8.94 -9.36
N LYS A 75 19.75 9.89 -8.51
CA LYS A 75 18.56 9.80 -7.60
C LYS A 75 17.58 10.96 -7.83
N TYR A 76 17.53 11.54 -9.01
CA TYR A 76 16.66 12.70 -9.24
C TYR A 76 15.20 12.29 -9.46
N VAL A 77 14.30 12.80 -8.63
CA VAL A 77 12.86 12.65 -8.78
C VAL A 77 12.17 14.01 -8.80
N ASN A 78 11.33 14.23 -9.79
CA ASN A 78 10.51 15.43 -9.85
C ASN A 78 9.18 15.21 -9.12
N TYR A 79 9.15 15.58 -7.84
CA TYR A 79 7.96 15.43 -6.98
C TYR A 79 6.74 16.19 -7.48
N ASN A 80 6.93 17.40 -8.03
CA ASN A 80 5.82 18.20 -8.53
C ASN A 80 5.18 17.56 -9.76
N TYR A 81 5.99 17.03 -10.65
CA TYR A 81 5.51 16.27 -11.80
C TYR A 81 4.72 15.03 -11.36
N LEU A 82 5.28 14.23 -10.44
CA LEU A 82 4.60 13.03 -9.94
C LEU A 82 3.28 13.36 -9.25
N LYS A 83 3.24 14.40 -8.41
CA LYS A 83 2.00 14.85 -7.76
C LYS A 83 0.94 15.25 -8.77
N SER A 84 1.30 16.08 -9.74
CA SER A 84 0.38 16.55 -10.77
C SER A 84 -0.12 15.39 -11.63
N LYS A 85 0.78 14.51 -12.06
CA LYS A 85 0.45 13.34 -12.87
C LYS A 85 -0.47 12.36 -12.11
N PHE A 86 -0.17 12.10 -10.83
CA PHE A 86 -0.99 11.23 -9.99
C PHE A 86 -2.40 11.81 -9.80
N LYS A 87 -2.51 13.10 -9.44
CA LYS A 87 -3.80 13.80 -9.33
C LYS A 87 -4.62 13.69 -10.61
N GLY A 88 -4.02 14.03 -11.75
CA GLY A 88 -4.72 14.01 -13.03
C GLY A 88 -5.20 12.61 -13.44
N ILE A 89 -4.39 11.57 -13.23
CA ILE A 89 -4.80 10.18 -13.51
C ILE A 89 -5.92 9.75 -12.57
N PHE A 90 -5.80 10.07 -11.28
CA PHE A 90 -6.82 9.72 -10.28
C PHE A 90 -8.15 10.40 -10.57
N GLU A 91 -8.14 11.72 -10.83
CA GLU A 91 -9.32 12.51 -11.17
C GLU A 91 -10.01 11.98 -12.43
N LYS A 92 -9.24 11.77 -13.51
CA LYS A 92 -9.78 11.21 -14.75
C LYS A 92 -10.51 9.89 -14.50
N ARG A 93 -9.89 8.96 -13.80
CA ARG A 93 -10.49 7.66 -13.50
C ARG A 93 -11.71 7.77 -12.58
N LEU A 94 -11.68 8.70 -11.61
CA LEU A 94 -12.82 8.91 -10.73
C LEU A 94 -14.03 9.44 -11.51
N ILE A 95 -13.81 10.33 -12.49
CA ILE A 95 -14.85 10.81 -13.40
C ILE A 95 -15.40 9.65 -14.25
N GLU A 96 -14.52 8.84 -14.85
CA GLU A 96 -14.93 7.67 -15.63
C GLU A 96 -15.81 6.70 -14.82
N PHE A 97 -15.48 6.48 -13.53
CA PHE A 97 -16.27 5.64 -12.64
C PHE A 97 -17.59 6.29 -12.24
N PHE A 98 -17.61 7.58 -12.05
CA PHE A 98 -18.84 8.34 -11.79
C PHE A 98 -19.79 8.25 -13.00
N ASP A 99 -19.30 8.54 -14.19
CA ASP A 99 -20.09 8.54 -15.43
C ASP A 99 -20.61 7.14 -15.79
N SER A 100 -19.87 6.09 -15.44
CA SER A 100 -20.29 4.68 -15.66
C SER A 100 -21.28 4.18 -14.63
N GLY A 101 -21.63 4.96 -13.59
CA GLY A 101 -22.48 4.52 -12.50
C GLY A 101 -21.86 3.46 -11.58
N CYS A 102 -20.56 3.21 -11.72
CA CYS A 102 -19.83 2.21 -10.90
C CYS A 102 -19.32 2.76 -9.57
N LEU A 103 -19.46 4.05 -9.34
CA LEU A 103 -19.09 4.70 -8.09
C LEU A 103 -20.30 4.72 -7.16
N ASP A 104 -20.19 4.05 -6.02
CA ASP A 104 -21.14 4.19 -4.93
C ASP A 104 -20.90 5.52 -4.23
N HIS A 105 -21.87 6.43 -4.25
CA HIS A 105 -21.73 7.80 -3.78
C HIS A 105 -23.06 8.41 -3.33
N ASP A 106 -22.97 9.42 -2.44
CA ASP A 106 -24.08 10.23 -1.95
C ASP A 106 -24.19 11.60 -2.65
N PHE A 107 -23.51 11.80 -3.79
CA PHE A 107 -23.61 13.05 -4.55
C PHE A 107 -25.02 13.20 -5.16
N ARG A 108 -25.64 14.35 -4.96
CA ARG A 108 -26.98 14.63 -5.46
C ARG A 108 -27.03 14.75 -6.98
N ASP A 109 -25.96 15.31 -7.55
CA ASP A 109 -25.85 15.54 -8.99
C ASP A 109 -24.37 15.72 -9.41
N VAL A 110 -24.15 15.93 -10.70
CA VAL A 110 -22.82 16.18 -11.29
C VAL A 110 -22.17 17.45 -10.74
N VAL A 111 -22.95 18.44 -10.33
CA VAL A 111 -22.41 19.71 -9.79
C VAL A 111 -21.80 19.47 -8.42
N ASP A 112 -22.47 18.70 -7.59
CA ASP A 112 -21.99 18.29 -6.26
C ASP A 112 -20.68 17.47 -6.39
N PHE A 113 -20.64 16.54 -7.33
CA PHE A 113 -19.45 15.77 -7.64
C PHE A 113 -18.27 16.65 -8.11
N LYS A 114 -18.51 17.62 -8.99
CA LYS A 114 -17.48 18.57 -9.45
C LYS A 114 -16.95 19.44 -8.32
N LYS A 115 -17.80 19.86 -7.37
CA LYS A 115 -17.35 20.59 -6.17
C LYS A 115 -16.43 19.72 -5.31
N PHE A 116 -16.78 18.45 -5.13
CA PHE A 116 -15.93 17.49 -4.42
C PHE A 116 -14.57 17.32 -5.10
N LEU A 117 -14.53 17.14 -6.42
CA LEU A 117 -13.28 17.04 -7.19
C LEU A 117 -12.39 18.26 -6.99
N LYS A 118 -12.98 19.48 -7.02
CA LYS A 118 -12.24 20.71 -6.76
C LYS A 118 -11.62 20.70 -5.38
N GLN A 119 -12.37 20.33 -4.34
CA GLN A 119 -11.86 20.23 -2.97
C GLN A 119 -10.73 19.20 -2.84
N VAL A 120 -10.82 18.05 -3.53
CA VAL A 120 -9.77 17.02 -3.56
C VAL A 120 -8.50 17.56 -4.22
N ASN A 121 -8.64 18.34 -5.30
CA ASN A 121 -7.51 18.92 -6.01
C ASN A 121 -6.81 20.05 -5.24
N GLU A 122 -7.54 20.80 -4.43
CA GLU A 122 -6.97 21.84 -3.55
C GLU A 122 -6.14 21.25 -2.40
N LYS A 123 -6.39 19.98 -2.00
CA LYS A 123 -5.60 19.33 -0.95
C LYS A 123 -4.17 19.07 -1.40
N ASN A 124 -3.25 19.21 -0.46
CA ASN A 124 -1.85 18.84 -0.69
C ASN A 124 -1.70 17.32 -0.64
N TRP A 125 -1.36 16.73 -1.78
CA TRP A 125 -1.04 15.30 -1.86
C TRP A 125 0.43 15.10 -1.52
N ILE A 126 0.70 14.19 -0.61
CA ILE A 126 2.04 13.92 -0.11
C ILE A 126 2.60 12.70 -0.83
N ILE A 127 3.79 12.87 -1.40
CA ILE A 127 4.63 11.77 -1.90
C ILE A 127 5.91 11.83 -1.08
N HIS A 128 6.25 10.73 -0.46
CA HIS A 128 7.51 10.55 0.25
C HIS A 128 8.34 9.48 -0.46
N LEU A 129 9.63 9.74 -0.64
CA LEU A 129 10.58 8.78 -1.19
C LEU A 129 11.61 8.50 -0.11
N GLU A 130 11.81 7.23 0.15
CA GLU A 130 12.86 6.72 1.01
C GLU A 130 14.13 6.46 0.21
N ASP A 131 15.24 6.31 0.91
CA ASP A 131 16.50 5.93 0.28
C ASP A 131 16.39 4.55 -0.40
N PRO A 132 17.20 4.32 -1.45
CA PRO A 132 17.22 3.03 -2.12
C PRO A 132 17.57 1.89 -1.15
N MET A 133 16.96 0.74 -1.39
CA MET A 133 17.33 -0.49 -0.70
C MET A 133 18.47 -1.14 -1.47
N ASP A 134 19.57 -1.38 -0.80
CA ASP A 134 20.80 -1.87 -1.43
C ASP A 134 20.81 -3.39 -1.59
N THR A 135 20.03 -4.12 -0.78
CA THR A 135 20.03 -5.59 -0.79
C THR A 135 18.65 -6.18 -1.04
N PRO A 136 18.56 -7.37 -1.67
CA PRO A 136 17.30 -8.12 -1.78
C PRO A 136 16.65 -8.40 -0.40
N ALA A 137 17.45 -8.61 0.63
CA ALA A 137 16.97 -8.85 2.00
C ALA A 137 16.21 -7.64 2.54
N ASP A 138 16.67 -6.42 2.26
CA ASP A 138 15.97 -5.20 2.68
C ASP A 138 14.61 -5.05 1.97
N VAL A 139 14.56 -5.40 0.68
CA VAL A 139 13.31 -5.43 -0.10
C VAL A 139 12.33 -6.43 0.50
N ILE A 140 12.77 -7.66 0.79
CA ILE A 140 11.94 -8.71 1.40
C ILE A 140 11.45 -8.27 2.78
N ARG A 141 12.34 -7.73 3.60
CA ARG A 141 12.01 -7.21 4.94
C ARG A 141 10.99 -6.06 4.87
N TYR A 142 11.14 -5.17 3.90
CA TYR A 142 10.20 -4.08 3.67
C TYR A 142 8.82 -4.62 3.27
N ILE A 143 8.76 -5.51 2.27
CA ILE A 143 7.50 -6.13 1.84
C ILE A 143 6.84 -6.87 3.01
N GLY A 144 7.59 -7.69 3.75
CA GLY A 144 7.10 -8.43 4.91
C GLY A 144 6.51 -7.54 5.99
N ARG A 145 7.16 -6.40 6.25
CA ARG A 145 6.70 -5.41 7.25
C ARG A 145 5.35 -4.79 6.89
N TYR A 146 5.12 -4.51 5.61
CA TYR A 146 3.92 -3.80 5.18
C TYR A 146 2.81 -4.72 4.68
N SER A 147 3.12 -5.88 4.09
CA SER A 147 2.13 -6.79 3.51
C SER A 147 1.30 -7.55 4.54
N LYS A 148 1.90 -7.85 5.72
CA LYS A 148 1.26 -8.60 6.82
C LYS A 148 0.96 -7.75 8.05
N ARG A 149 1.10 -6.44 7.95
CA ARG A 149 0.89 -5.55 9.09
C ARG A 149 -0.60 -5.51 9.45
N ALA A 150 -0.94 -6.09 10.58
CA ALA A 150 -2.25 -5.93 11.19
C ALA A 150 -2.55 -4.45 11.44
N CYS A 151 -3.81 -4.05 11.33
CA CYS A 151 -4.24 -2.68 11.62
C CYS A 151 -3.78 -2.25 13.02
N LEU A 152 -3.93 -3.13 14.01
CA LEU A 152 -3.47 -2.93 15.38
C LEU A 152 -2.74 -4.17 15.86
N SER A 153 -1.55 -4.00 16.43
CA SER A 153 -0.81 -5.08 17.07
C SER A 153 -1.27 -5.23 18.52
N GLU A 154 -1.37 -6.43 18.99
CA GLU A 154 -1.85 -6.77 20.35
C GLU A 154 -1.07 -6.03 21.44
N TYR A 155 0.24 -5.95 21.34
CA TYR A 155 1.09 -5.25 22.32
C TYR A 155 0.79 -3.74 22.48
N LYS A 156 0.04 -3.14 21.52
CA LYS A 156 -0.41 -1.75 21.62
C LYS A 156 -1.66 -1.59 22.48
N ILE A 157 -2.39 -2.67 22.75
CA ILE A 157 -3.57 -2.65 23.63
C ILE A 157 -3.07 -2.57 25.07
N THR A 158 -3.46 -1.50 25.76
CA THR A 158 -2.99 -1.22 27.13
C THR A 158 -4.02 -1.63 28.18
N GLN A 159 -5.29 -1.62 27.80
CA GLN A 159 -6.37 -1.95 28.72
C GLN A 159 -7.54 -2.61 28.01
N MET A 160 -8.07 -3.65 28.63
CA MET A 160 -9.36 -4.27 28.29
C MET A 160 -10.09 -4.53 29.60
N LYS A 161 -11.02 -3.65 29.98
CA LYS A 161 -11.77 -3.77 31.22
C LYS A 161 -13.22 -3.33 31.03
N GLY A 162 -14.15 -4.25 31.31
CA GLY A 162 -15.57 -4.01 31.08
C GLY A 162 -15.84 -3.66 29.62
N GLU A 163 -16.50 -2.54 29.40
CA GLU A 163 -16.80 -2.05 28.04
C GLU A 163 -15.71 -1.16 27.43
N ILE A 164 -14.59 -0.98 28.10
CA ILE A 164 -13.54 -0.03 27.71
C ILE A 164 -12.33 -0.78 27.17
N ILE A 165 -11.85 -0.33 26.02
CA ILE A 165 -10.60 -0.77 25.41
C ILE A 165 -9.72 0.47 25.16
N ALA A 166 -8.45 0.39 25.57
CA ALA A 166 -7.47 1.44 25.36
C ALA A 166 -6.27 0.91 24.57
N PHE A 167 -5.73 1.73 23.68
CA PHE A 167 -4.53 1.38 22.93
C PHE A 167 -3.62 2.59 22.69
N ARG A 168 -2.31 2.33 22.61
CA ARG A 168 -1.29 3.34 22.34
C ARG A 168 -1.13 3.61 20.85
N TYR A 169 -0.90 4.88 20.52
CA TYR A 169 -0.57 5.35 19.18
C TYR A 169 0.46 6.47 19.23
N LYS A 170 1.24 6.64 18.15
CA LYS A 170 2.19 7.74 18.01
C LYS A 170 1.49 8.96 17.41
N ASP A 171 1.54 10.08 18.11
CA ASP A 171 1.01 11.35 17.62
C ASP A 171 2.11 12.17 16.94
N TYR A 172 2.20 12.07 15.62
CA TYR A 172 3.20 12.80 14.83
C TYR A 172 3.00 14.32 14.80
N LYS A 173 1.85 14.81 15.24
CA LYS A 173 1.60 16.26 15.36
C LYS A 173 2.17 16.85 16.63
N CYS A 174 2.34 16.02 17.66
CA CYS A 174 2.96 16.39 18.93
C CYS A 174 4.34 15.74 18.99
N LYS A 175 5.37 16.55 19.22
CA LYS A 175 6.76 16.09 19.33
C LYS A 175 7.31 16.41 20.70
N ASP A 176 8.20 15.54 21.17
CA ASP A 176 8.98 15.79 22.37
C ASP A 176 10.12 16.80 22.11
N TYR A 177 10.92 17.08 23.14
CA TYR A 177 12.06 17.99 23.03
C TYR A 177 13.09 17.57 21.97
N PHE A 178 13.20 16.28 21.70
CA PHE A 178 14.14 15.72 20.71
C PHE A 178 13.53 15.59 19.31
N GLY A 179 12.29 16.03 19.12
CA GLY A 179 11.60 15.96 17.83
C GLY A 179 10.92 14.61 17.54
N HIS A 180 10.89 13.67 18.49
CA HIS A 180 10.21 12.39 18.32
C HIS A 180 8.70 12.53 18.56
N PRO A 181 7.86 11.75 17.86
CA PRO A 181 6.41 11.76 18.07
C PRO A 181 6.07 11.25 19.47
N ILE A 182 5.18 11.96 20.17
CA ILE A 182 4.73 11.59 21.50
C ILE A 182 3.78 10.39 21.41
N GLU A 183 3.97 9.41 22.29
CA GLU A 183 3.05 8.30 22.44
C GLU A 183 1.84 8.74 23.27
N LYS A 184 0.63 8.49 22.76
CA LYS A 184 -0.64 8.81 23.41
C LYS A 184 -1.51 7.57 23.45
N GLU A 185 -2.51 7.61 24.31
CA GLU A 185 -3.50 6.57 24.44
C GLU A 185 -4.85 7.01 23.88
N LYS A 186 -5.55 6.10 23.19
CA LYS A 186 -6.92 6.27 22.73
C LYS A 186 -7.78 5.28 23.46
N VAL A 187 -8.81 5.81 24.16
CA VAL A 187 -9.77 5.04 24.94
C VAL A 187 -11.10 5.05 24.21
N LEU A 188 -11.68 3.88 24.00
CA LEU A 188 -12.93 3.67 23.29
C LEU A 188 -13.80 2.66 24.04
N ASN A 189 -15.13 2.71 23.83
CA ASN A 189 -15.95 1.56 24.16
C ASN A 189 -15.70 0.43 23.13
N TYR A 190 -16.02 -0.81 23.49
CA TYR A 190 -15.72 -1.97 22.64
C TYR A 190 -16.42 -1.90 21.27
N ARG A 191 -17.63 -1.32 21.19
CA ARG A 191 -18.38 -1.20 19.92
C ARG A 191 -17.67 -0.27 18.96
N ASP A 192 -17.25 0.90 19.44
CA ASP A 192 -16.50 1.88 18.62
C ASP A 192 -15.12 1.36 18.26
N PHE A 193 -14.48 0.61 19.17
CA PHE A 193 -13.20 -0.03 18.90
C PHE A 193 -13.32 -1.07 17.77
N PHE A 194 -14.29 -1.97 17.84
CA PHE A 194 -14.48 -2.94 16.77
C PHE A 194 -14.96 -2.31 15.47
N ALA A 195 -15.86 -1.32 15.52
CA ALA A 195 -16.26 -0.57 14.34
C ALA A 195 -15.05 0.09 13.65
N LEU A 196 -14.12 0.65 14.46
CA LEU A 196 -12.89 1.23 13.98
C LEU A 196 -11.96 0.21 13.31
N LEU A 197 -11.85 -1.01 13.84
CA LEU A 197 -11.01 -2.05 13.26
C LEU A 197 -11.65 -2.71 12.03
N LEU A 198 -12.93 -3.01 12.07
CA LEU A 198 -13.64 -3.73 11.02
C LEU A 198 -13.63 -2.98 9.69
N GLN A 199 -13.62 -1.65 9.71
CA GLN A 199 -13.49 -0.85 8.47
C GLN A 199 -12.18 -1.07 7.72
N HIS A 200 -11.16 -1.64 8.38
CA HIS A 200 -9.85 -1.92 7.80
C HIS A 200 -9.67 -3.39 7.41
N VAL A 201 -10.64 -4.24 7.72
CA VAL A 201 -10.60 -5.64 7.29
C VAL A 201 -10.90 -5.70 5.79
N PRO A 202 -9.97 -6.21 4.98
CA PRO A 202 -10.19 -6.28 3.55
C PRO A 202 -11.30 -7.28 3.22
N LEU A 203 -12.04 -7.01 2.15
CA LEU A 203 -13.05 -7.93 1.64
C LEU A 203 -12.39 -9.28 1.26
N PRO A 204 -13.13 -10.38 1.30
CA PRO A 204 -12.65 -11.67 0.83
C PRO A 204 -12.06 -11.56 -0.59
N ARG A 205 -10.92 -12.20 -0.82
CA ARG A 205 -10.16 -12.16 -2.09
C ARG A 205 -9.60 -10.80 -2.50
N PHE A 206 -9.68 -9.78 -1.63
CA PHE A 206 -9.03 -8.49 -1.89
C PHE A 206 -7.52 -8.61 -1.71
N ARG A 207 -6.77 -8.32 -2.78
CA ARG A 207 -5.30 -8.38 -2.75
C ARG A 207 -4.72 -7.06 -2.24
N LEU A 208 -4.15 -7.07 -1.05
CA LEU A 208 -3.42 -5.93 -0.48
C LEU A 208 -2.14 -5.61 -1.25
N VAL A 209 -1.44 -6.63 -1.71
CA VAL A 209 -0.23 -6.49 -2.55
C VAL A 209 -0.60 -6.64 -4.01
N ARG A 210 -0.09 -5.74 -4.86
CA ARG A 210 -0.21 -5.82 -6.32
C ARG A 210 1.10 -5.47 -7.00
N TYR A 211 1.28 -6.08 -8.15
CA TYR A 211 2.45 -5.94 -9.01
C TYR A 211 2.10 -5.18 -10.28
N TYR A 212 2.97 -4.27 -10.71
CA TYR A 212 2.77 -3.47 -11.93
C TYR A 212 4.05 -3.41 -12.77
N GLY A 213 3.90 -3.01 -14.03
CA GLY A 213 5.01 -2.94 -14.97
C GLY A 213 5.60 -4.33 -15.22
N ILE A 214 6.92 -4.41 -15.18
CA ILE A 214 7.63 -5.67 -15.44
C ILE A 214 7.36 -6.76 -14.39
N TYR A 215 6.88 -6.41 -13.20
CA TYR A 215 6.52 -7.40 -12.17
C TYR A 215 5.08 -7.88 -12.28
N SER A 216 4.28 -7.37 -13.22
CA SER A 216 2.91 -7.83 -13.37
C SER A 216 2.86 -9.20 -14.03
N ASN A 217 1.89 -10.05 -13.63
CA ASN A 217 1.70 -11.38 -14.22
C ASN A 217 1.38 -11.35 -15.74
N ARG A 218 1.02 -10.18 -16.27
CA ARG A 218 0.82 -9.93 -17.70
C ARG A 218 2.07 -9.33 -18.37
N GLY A 219 3.11 -9.04 -17.59
CA GLY A 219 4.39 -8.57 -18.12
C GLY A 219 5.09 -9.75 -18.79
N HIS A 220 5.27 -9.68 -20.10
CA HIS A 220 6.04 -10.68 -20.84
C HIS A 220 7.54 -10.39 -20.67
N LEU A 221 8.06 -10.55 -19.46
CA LEU A 221 9.50 -10.55 -19.27
C LEU A 221 10.09 -11.83 -19.86
N PRO A 222 11.19 -11.73 -20.59
CA PRO A 222 11.96 -12.91 -20.99
C PRO A 222 12.32 -13.72 -19.76
N LYS A 223 12.07 -15.03 -19.77
CA LYS A 223 12.41 -15.92 -18.66
C LYS A 223 13.91 -15.88 -18.35
N GLU A 224 14.70 -15.55 -19.34
CA GLU A 224 16.16 -15.40 -19.26
C GLU A 224 16.62 -14.33 -18.27
N LEU A 225 15.77 -13.33 -17.97
CA LEU A 225 16.07 -12.31 -16.95
C LEU A 225 16.00 -12.89 -15.52
N PHE A 226 15.41 -14.06 -15.36
CA PHE A 226 15.29 -14.76 -14.08
C PHE A 226 16.14 -16.02 -14.02
N SER A 227 16.86 -16.35 -15.08
CA SER A 227 17.68 -17.58 -15.20
C SER A 227 18.90 -17.64 -14.27
N GLY A 228 19.21 -16.55 -13.57
CA GLY A 228 20.20 -16.55 -12.48
C GLY A 228 19.68 -16.98 -11.13
N SER A 229 18.37 -17.24 -11.00
CA SER A 229 17.72 -17.59 -9.73
C SER A 229 17.51 -19.11 -9.55
N ASP A 230 17.89 -19.92 -10.53
CA ASP A 230 17.68 -21.38 -10.50
C ASP A 230 18.46 -22.10 -9.38
N ASN A 231 19.33 -21.39 -8.66
CA ASN A 231 20.06 -21.90 -7.49
C ASN A 231 19.56 -21.36 -6.14
N CYS A 232 18.46 -20.63 -6.10
CA CYS A 232 17.83 -20.34 -4.82
C CYS A 232 17.14 -21.61 -4.34
N ALA A 233 17.80 -22.37 -3.48
CA ALA A 233 17.14 -23.40 -2.67
C ALA A 233 15.87 -22.79 -2.08
N PRO A 234 14.75 -23.53 -2.03
CA PRO A 234 13.53 -23.04 -1.40
C PRO A 234 13.89 -22.52 -0.01
N VAL A 235 13.72 -21.23 0.20
CA VAL A 235 14.00 -20.63 1.49
C VAL A 235 13.01 -21.23 2.48
N ASP A 236 13.50 -22.05 3.40
CA ASP A 236 12.70 -22.49 4.53
C ASP A 236 12.43 -21.24 5.41
N TRP A 237 11.34 -20.56 5.08
CA TRP A 237 10.94 -19.35 5.78
C TRP A 237 10.61 -19.62 7.26
N LYS A 238 10.27 -20.87 7.65
CA LYS A 238 10.05 -21.26 9.05
C LYS A 238 11.36 -21.26 9.82
N ALA A 239 12.40 -21.86 9.23
CA ALA A 239 13.75 -21.84 9.81
C ALA A 239 14.29 -20.39 9.90
N MET A 240 14.07 -19.58 8.87
CA MET A 240 14.49 -18.18 8.85
C MET A 240 13.73 -17.34 9.90
N HIS A 241 12.42 -17.53 10.02
CA HIS A 241 11.63 -16.84 11.04
C HIS A 241 12.06 -17.24 12.47
N LYS A 242 12.30 -18.52 12.71
CA LYS A 242 12.79 -19.05 13.99
C LYS A 242 14.16 -18.47 14.35
N SER A 243 15.07 -18.35 13.37
CA SER A 243 16.40 -17.76 13.58
C SER A 243 16.36 -16.26 13.88
N GLU A 244 15.39 -15.51 13.31
CA GLU A 244 15.28 -14.06 13.50
C GLU A 244 14.48 -13.69 14.76
N THR A 245 13.48 -14.47 15.13
CA THR A 245 12.54 -14.11 16.21
C THR A 245 12.66 -15.00 17.45
N GLY A 246 13.34 -16.15 17.35
CA GLY A 246 13.40 -17.15 18.39
C GLY A 246 12.08 -17.88 18.66
N GLN A 247 11.02 -17.57 17.90
CA GLN A 247 9.69 -18.14 18.10
C GLN A 247 9.33 -19.14 17.00
N GLU A 248 8.79 -20.29 17.40
CA GLU A 248 8.11 -21.20 16.48
C GLU A 248 6.70 -20.70 16.20
N ARG A 249 6.38 -20.57 14.92
CA ARG A 249 5.03 -20.22 14.49
C ARG A 249 4.14 -21.45 14.61
N SER A 250 3.06 -21.39 15.39
CA SER A 250 2.08 -22.46 15.53
C SER A 250 1.48 -22.84 14.17
N GLU A 251 1.17 -24.12 13.97
CA GLU A 251 0.69 -24.65 12.68
C GLU A 251 -0.69 -24.10 12.26
N GLU A 252 -1.44 -23.51 13.16
CA GLU A 252 -2.76 -22.93 12.89
C GLU A 252 -2.72 -21.80 11.84
N HIS A 253 -1.58 -21.12 11.66
CA HIS A 253 -1.42 -20.09 10.63
C HIS A 253 -0.90 -20.60 9.28
N THR A 254 -0.60 -21.88 9.14
CA THR A 254 -0.08 -22.44 7.88
C THR A 254 -1.16 -22.88 6.91
N SER A 255 -2.38 -23.13 7.36
CA SER A 255 -3.50 -23.57 6.49
C SER A 255 -3.99 -22.46 5.54
N GLU A 256 -3.79 -21.18 5.86
CA GLU A 256 -4.20 -20.06 4.99
C GLU A 256 -3.21 -19.75 3.85
N LEU A 257 -2.00 -20.29 3.90
CA LEU A 257 -0.95 -20.07 2.87
C LEU A 257 -0.86 -21.16 1.82
N GLN A 258 -1.58 -22.26 2.01
CA GLN A 258 -1.69 -23.35 1.04
C GLN A 258 -2.96 -23.22 0.21
N SER A 259 -3.13 -22.14 -0.53
CA SER A 259 -4.00 -22.17 -1.70
C SER A 259 -3.16 -22.61 -2.88
N PRO A 260 -3.43 -23.79 -3.46
CA PRO A 260 -2.69 -24.24 -4.61
C PRO A 260 -2.96 -23.34 -5.80
N ASN A 261 -1.92 -23.07 -6.54
CA ASN A 261 -2.02 -22.67 -7.92
C ASN A 261 -2.91 -23.65 -8.66
N THR A 262 -4.08 -23.22 -9.08
CA THR A 262 -4.77 -23.90 -10.16
C THR A 262 -5.53 -22.88 -10.97
N ILE A 263 -5.09 -22.76 -12.22
CA ILE A 263 -5.67 -22.17 -13.43
C ILE A 263 -5.62 -20.65 -13.50
#